data_d36d8a94a27e84cfd0711d0d37748c63
#
_entry.id   d36d8a94a27e84cfd0711d0d37748c63
#
_cell.length_a   1.000
_cell.length_b   1.000
_cell.length_c   1.000
_cell.angle_alpha   90.00
_cell.angle_beta   90.00
_cell.angle_gamma   90.00
#
_symmetry.space_group_name_H-M   'P 1'
#
loop_
_entity.id
_entity.type
_entity.pdbx_description
1 polymer ?
#
loop_
_entity_poly.entity_id
_entity_poly.type
_entity_poly.pdbx_seq_one_letter_code
_entity_poly.pdbx_strand_id
1 'polypeptide(L)'
;MRTGLVALVLVCACQAEPDPAGPRLRAMSFANSEWSEPVHLDAPVNSRCQDQTPTMSKDELSLYFLSDRPGGFGNLVSTTGCMDNFDLWVARRASTDAPWETAVNLGPTINTARNEAGPALSPDGHLLFFSSDRATTGILHDIYLSRRADPNDDLGWGPPAPLGPDVNTALHEAGPFYSQSAEDGSANLYFYRGSDNGATTDIYYAGVTRDGETLGPAVLVSELSYPGRPDGFVTVRADGKEILFNSGRPVDGVNAFDIWVATRRNVHDPWSAPVNLGPPVNTGFAEFQPDLSHDGRTLLFIAGAGRGGLGGFDIWMSTRTVNGKEEP
;
A
#
# COMPACT_ATOMS: atom_id res chain seq x y z
N MET A 1 -82.13 -17.45 -21.89
CA MET A 1 -81.21 -17.22 -20.77
C MET A 1 -79.85 -17.84 -21.07
N ARG A 2 -78.87 -17.05 -21.44
CA ARG A 2 -77.55 -17.49 -21.68
C ARG A 2 -76.68 -16.82 -20.62
N THR A 3 -76.18 -17.59 -19.69
CA THR A 3 -75.20 -17.20 -18.62
C THR A 3 -73.82 -17.18 -19.23
N GLY A 4 -73.17 -16.02 -19.32
CA GLY A 4 -71.79 -15.85 -19.70
C GLY A 4 -70.91 -15.99 -18.52
N LEU A 5 -69.93 -16.89 -18.59
CA LEU A 5 -68.87 -17.09 -17.63
C LEU A 5 -67.70 -16.10 -17.96
N VAL A 6 -67.46 -15.16 -17.08
CA VAL A 6 -66.28 -14.27 -17.17
C VAL A 6 -65.12 -14.95 -16.44
N ALA A 7 -64.13 -15.38 -17.20
CA ALA A 7 -62.88 -15.90 -16.65
C ALA A 7 -61.96 -14.72 -16.26
N LEU A 8 -61.68 -14.59 -14.98
CA LEU A 8 -60.73 -13.65 -14.43
C LEU A 8 -59.33 -14.24 -14.58
N VAL A 9 -58.52 -13.70 -15.49
CA VAL A 9 -57.11 -14.07 -15.61
C VAL A 9 -56.32 -13.24 -14.58
N LEU A 10 -55.89 -13.89 -13.48
CA LEU A 10 -54.91 -13.30 -12.58
C LEU A 10 -53.55 -13.33 -13.27
N VAL A 11 -53.04 -12.17 -13.69
CA VAL A 11 -51.66 -11.98 -14.08
C VAL A 11 -50.85 -11.84 -12.79
N CYS A 12 -50.20 -12.91 -12.40
CA CYS A 12 -49.20 -12.87 -11.32
C CYS A 12 -47.96 -12.16 -11.90
N ALA A 13 -47.82 -10.87 -11.63
CA ALA A 13 -46.58 -10.14 -11.88
C ALA A 13 -45.59 -10.58 -10.79
N CYS A 14 -44.68 -11.53 -11.13
CA CYS A 14 -43.48 -11.75 -10.37
C CYS A 14 -42.66 -10.47 -10.41
N GLN A 15 -42.77 -9.64 -9.39
CA GLN A 15 -41.76 -8.62 -9.12
C GLN A 15 -40.51 -9.40 -8.65
N ALA A 16 -39.51 -9.45 -9.51
CA ALA A 16 -38.20 -9.91 -9.12
C ALA A 16 -37.71 -8.95 -8.04
N GLU A 17 -37.56 -9.43 -6.82
CA GLU A 17 -36.89 -8.69 -5.75
C GLU A 17 -35.49 -8.33 -6.26
N PRO A 18 -35.01 -7.09 -6.05
CA PRO A 18 -33.67 -6.72 -6.44
C PRO A 18 -32.69 -7.59 -5.64
N ASP A 19 -31.85 -8.34 -6.34
CA ASP A 19 -30.82 -9.19 -5.76
C ASP A 19 -29.91 -8.34 -4.83
N PRO A 20 -29.97 -8.51 -3.52
CA PRO A 20 -29.15 -7.74 -2.58
C PRO A 20 -27.64 -8.02 -2.72
N ALA A 21 -27.25 -9.07 -3.46
CA ALA A 21 -25.88 -9.43 -3.71
C ALA A 21 -25.31 -8.79 -5.01
N GLY A 22 -26.16 -8.30 -5.92
CA GLY A 22 -25.73 -7.85 -7.23
C GLY A 22 -24.66 -6.74 -7.23
N PRO A 23 -24.78 -5.66 -6.43
CA PRO A 23 -23.74 -4.63 -6.35
C PRO A 23 -22.47 -5.09 -5.60
N ARG A 24 -22.65 -5.97 -4.59
CA ARG A 24 -21.52 -6.53 -3.81
C ARG A 24 -20.70 -7.51 -4.62
N LEU A 25 -21.34 -8.39 -5.39
CA LEU A 25 -20.65 -9.32 -6.29
C LEU A 25 -19.87 -8.60 -7.39
N ARG A 26 -20.38 -7.48 -7.91
CA ARG A 26 -19.62 -6.66 -8.86
C ARG A 26 -18.39 -6.00 -8.23
N ALA A 27 -18.48 -5.49 -7.02
CA ALA A 27 -17.33 -4.96 -6.30
C ALA A 27 -16.32 -6.07 -5.94
N MET A 28 -16.80 -7.26 -5.57
CA MET A 28 -15.96 -8.42 -5.26
C MET A 28 -15.32 -9.06 -6.49
N SER A 29 -15.96 -9.02 -7.67
CA SER A 29 -15.37 -9.54 -8.91
C SER A 29 -14.18 -8.70 -9.38
N PHE A 30 -14.09 -7.44 -8.98
CA PHE A 30 -12.91 -6.61 -9.20
C PHE A 30 -11.69 -7.08 -8.40
N ALA A 31 -11.92 -7.63 -7.21
CA ALA A 31 -10.86 -8.07 -6.33
C ALA A 31 -10.17 -9.36 -6.79
N ASN A 32 -10.86 -10.25 -7.48
CA ASN A 32 -10.47 -11.65 -7.58
C ASN A 32 -10.06 -12.17 -8.96
N SER A 33 -10.08 -11.39 -10.04
CA SER A 33 -10.00 -12.03 -11.37
C SER A 33 -9.01 -11.45 -12.37
N GLU A 34 -8.28 -10.41 -12.03
CA GLU A 34 -7.62 -9.64 -13.10
C GLU A 34 -6.12 -9.42 -12.91
N TRP A 35 -5.53 -9.89 -11.83
CA TRP A 35 -4.08 -9.78 -11.63
C TRP A 35 -3.33 -10.85 -12.45
N SER A 36 -2.31 -10.42 -13.19
CA SER A 36 -1.39 -11.32 -13.89
C SER A 36 -0.57 -12.15 -12.91
N GLU A 37 0.03 -13.23 -13.40
CA GLU A 37 1.10 -13.90 -12.64
C GLU A 37 2.18 -12.88 -12.29
N PRO A 38 2.55 -12.77 -11.01
CA PRO A 38 3.55 -11.82 -10.58
C PRO A 38 4.93 -12.09 -11.17
N VAL A 39 5.59 -11.02 -11.57
CA VAL A 39 6.94 -11.01 -12.09
C VAL A 39 7.90 -10.48 -11.03
N HIS A 40 8.98 -11.19 -10.77
CA HIS A 40 10.05 -10.73 -9.90
C HIS A 40 10.77 -9.53 -10.56
N LEU A 41 10.96 -8.44 -9.80
CA LEU A 41 11.80 -7.35 -10.28
C LEU A 41 13.27 -7.75 -10.04
N ASP A 42 13.95 -8.12 -11.13
CA ASP A 42 15.36 -8.50 -11.06
C ASP A 42 16.28 -7.33 -10.65
N ALA A 43 17.58 -7.60 -10.56
CA ALA A 43 18.56 -6.54 -10.43
C ALA A 43 18.39 -5.52 -11.57
N PRO A 44 18.53 -4.19 -11.31
CA PRO A 44 19.15 -3.62 -10.09
C PRO A 44 18.18 -3.23 -8.98
N VAL A 45 16.87 -3.50 -9.11
CA VAL A 45 15.88 -3.20 -8.05
C VAL A 45 16.09 -4.16 -6.89
N ASN A 46 15.86 -5.45 -7.09
CA ASN A 46 16.14 -6.45 -6.08
C ASN A 46 17.62 -6.79 -6.01
N SER A 47 18.10 -7.12 -4.83
CA SER A 47 19.47 -7.47 -4.53
C SER A 47 19.52 -8.78 -3.73
N ARG A 48 20.72 -9.25 -3.38
CA ARG A 48 20.88 -10.39 -2.46
C ARG A 48 20.48 -10.07 -1.01
N CYS A 49 20.17 -8.82 -0.72
CA CYS A 49 19.76 -8.32 0.59
C CYS A 49 18.24 -8.26 0.67
N GLN A 50 17.68 -7.53 1.61
CA GLN A 50 16.24 -7.32 1.68
C GLN A 50 15.88 -6.04 0.91
N ASP A 51 14.88 -6.12 0.09
CA ASP A 51 14.35 -5.01 -0.70
C ASP A 51 12.84 -4.95 -0.49
N GLN A 52 12.34 -3.90 0.18
CA GLN A 52 10.98 -3.88 0.72
C GLN A 52 10.31 -2.50 0.57
N THR A 53 9.03 -2.42 0.93
CA THR A 53 8.21 -1.19 0.92
C THR A 53 8.33 -0.39 -0.37
N PRO A 54 8.04 -0.98 -1.54
CA PRO A 54 8.09 -0.25 -2.79
C PRO A 54 7.05 0.86 -2.80
N THR A 55 7.39 2.00 -3.42
CA THR A 55 6.46 3.10 -3.73
C THR A 55 6.85 3.73 -5.06
N MET A 56 5.94 3.73 -6.03
CA MET A 56 6.16 4.36 -7.33
C MET A 56 5.78 5.84 -7.34
N SER A 57 6.57 6.65 -8.06
CA SER A 57 6.12 7.98 -8.47
C SER A 57 4.88 7.87 -9.37
N LYS A 58 4.08 8.94 -9.44
CA LYS A 58 2.83 8.94 -10.22
C LYS A 58 3.02 8.64 -11.71
N ASP A 59 4.15 9.04 -12.27
CA ASP A 59 4.53 8.77 -13.67
C ASP A 59 5.18 7.40 -13.87
N GLU A 60 5.35 6.64 -12.79
CA GLU A 60 5.98 5.32 -12.74
C GLU A 60 7.46 5.30 -13.19
N LEU A 61 8.14 6.45 -13.17
CA LEU A 61 9.54 6.55 -13.60
C LEU A 61 10.55 6.47 -12.45
N SER A 62 10.12 6.63 -11.21
CA SER A 62 10.95 6.48 -10.01
C SER A 62 10.30 5.48 -9.05
N LEU A 63 11.09 4.52 -8.58
CA LEU A 63 10.70 3.51 -7.59
C LEU A 63 11.53 3.73 -6.32
N TYR A 64 10.86 4.15 -5.27
CA TYR A 64 11.44 4.29 -3.93
C TYR A 64 11.20 3.00 -3.15
N PHE A 65 12.18 2.59 -2.36
CA PHE A 65 12.05 1.39 -1.53
C PHE A 65 13.07 1.42 -0.40
N LEU A 66 12.90 0.58 0.61
CA LEU A 66 13.93 0.35 1.62
C LEU A 66 14.84 -0.81 1.22
N SER A 67 16.10 -0.74 1.62
CA SER A 67 17.03 -1.84 1.43
C SER A 67 18.16 -1.80 2.46
N ASP A 68 18.60 -2.99 2.89
CA ASP A 68 19.83 -3.18 3.69
C ASP A 68 21.04 -3.55 2.80
N ARG A 69 21.01 -3.15 1.52
CA ARG A 69 22.11 -3.37 0.58
C ARG A 69 23.37 -2.58 0.94
N PRO A 70 24.58 -3.05 0.55
CA PRO A 70 25.82 -2.30 0.76
C PRO A 70 25.78 -0.89 0.19
N GLY A 71 26.38 0.06 0.91
CA GLY A 71 26.42 1.48 0.54
C GLY A 71 25.41 2.34 1.32
N GLY A 72 24.70 1.75 2.28
CA GLY A 72 23.87 2.48 3.24
C GLY A 72 24.68 3.11 4.39
N PHE A 73 23.97 3.70 5.36
CA PHE A 73 24.54 4.45 6.49
C PHE A 73 24.72 3.62 7.77
N GLY A 74 24.42 2.32 7.77
CA GLY A 74 24.67 1.41 8.88
C GLY A 74 26.14 1.21 9.18
N ASN A 75 26.42 0.65 10.37
CA ASN A 75 27.79 0.49 10.87
C ASN A 75 28.39 -0.90 10.61
N LEU A 76 27.55 -1.89 10.40
CA LEU A 76 27.97 -3.29 10.32
C LEU A 76 27.53 -3.90 8.99
N VAL A 77 28.44 -4.63 8.39
CA VAL A 77 28.13 -5.49 7.26
C VAL A 77 28.00 -6.91 7.80
N SER A 78 26.82 -7.52 7.60
CA SER A 78 26.56 -8.89 7.99
C SER A 78 27.47 -9.88 7.24
N THR A 79 27.52 -11.12 7.66
CA THR A 79 28.26 -12.18 6.94
C THR A 79 27.77 -12.41 5.53
N THR A 80 26.52 -12.02 5.22
CA THR A 80 25.94 -12.01 3.87
C THR A 80 26.38 -10.79 3.05
N GLY A 81 26.99 -9.78 3.68
CA GLY A 81 27.41 -8.53 3.07
C GLY A 81 26.30 -7.49 2.99
N CYS A 82 25.18 -7.68 3.71
CA CYS A 82 24.12 -6.69 3.86
C CYS A 82 24.35 -5.85 5.12
N MET A 83 23.77 -4.64 5.17
CA MET A 83 23.94 -3.73 6.29
C MET A 83 23.10 -4.19 7.49
N ASP A 84 23.33 -3.59 8.65
CA ASP A 84 22.59 -3.86 9.89
C ASP A 84 21.39 -2.94 10.09
N ASN A 85 21.15 -2.04 9.15
CA ASN A 85 20.03 -1.11 9.12
C ASN A 85 19.43 -1.02 7.72
N PHE A 86 18.26 -0.44 7.65
CA PHE A 86 17.55 -0.16 6.39
C PHE A 86 17.66 1.31 6.04
N ASP A 87 17.99 1.59 4.80
CA ASP A 87 17.99 2.92 4.20
C ASP A 87 16.92 3.01 3.10
N LEU A 88 16.51 4.22 2.74
CA LEU A 88 15.70 4.49 1.57
C LEU A 88 16.56 4.68 0.33
N TRP A 89 16.14 4.02 -0.74
CA TRP A 89 16.79 4.01 -2.05
C TRP A 89 15.80 4.41 -3.14
N VAL A 90 16.31 4.85 -4.28
CA VAL A 90 15.52 5.11 -5.48
C VAL A 90 16.16 4.50 -6.70
N ALA A 91 15.36 3.79 -7.51
CA ALA A 91 15.71 3.36 -8.86
C ALA A 91 14.91 4.18 -9.87
N ARG A 92 15.51 4.51 -11.03
CA ARG A 92 14.88 5.26 -12.11
C ARG A 92 14.77 4.44 -13.38
N ARG A 93 13.85 4.85 -14.24
CA ARG A 93 13.77 4.36 -15.63
C ARG A 93 13.38 5.49 -16.58
N ALA A 94 13.85 5.41 -17.82
CA ALA A 94 13.62 6.45 -18.83
C ALA A 94 12.18 6.48 -19.37
N SER A 95 11.47 5.35 -19.31
CA SER A 95 10.05 5.18 -19.66
C SER A 95 9.50 3.96 -18.95
N THR A 96 8.19 3.78 -18.96
CA THR A 96 7.51 2.62 -18.35
C THR A 96 7.92 1.28 -18.94
N ASP A 97 8.41 1.26 -20.19
CA ASP A 97 8.91 0.06 -20.86
C ASP A 97 10.45 -0.11 -20.75
N ALA A 98 11.14 0.89 -20.19
CA ALA A 98 12.60 0.83 -20.03
C ALA A 98 12.97 0.02 -18.77
N PRO A 99 14.14 -0.63 -18.76
CA PRO A 99 14.65 -1.28 -17.57
C PRO A 99 14.96 -0.25 -16.48
N TRP A 100 14.88 -0.70 -15.23
CA TRP A 100 15.32 0.09 -14.09
C TRP A 100 16.83 0.31 -14.10
N GLU A 101 17.25 1.51 -13.78
CA GLU A 101 18.65 1.87 -13.55
C GLU A 101 19.11 1.40 -12.17
N THR A 102 20.42 1.43 -11.92
CA THR A 102 20.98 1.08 -10.61
C THR A 102 20.42 1.99 -9.52
N ALA A 103 19.90 1.37 -8.46
CA ALA A 103 19.35 2.12 -7.33
C ALA A 103 20.41 2.98 -6.63
N VAL A 104 20.01 4.18 -6.24
CA VAL A 104 20.83 5.17 -5.55
C VAL A 104 20.27 5.41 -4.14
N ASN A 105 21.16 5.46 -3.13
CA ASN A 105 20.80 5.81 -1.76
C ASN A 105 20.32 7.26 -1.70
N LEU A 106 19.23 7.56 -0.96
CA LEU A 106 18.70 8.93 -0.84
C LEU A 106 19.64 9.90 -0.08
N GLY A 107 20.74 9.40 0.45
CA GLY A 107 21.78 10.21 1.06
C GLY A 107 21.49 10.65 2.50
N PRO A 108 22.44 11.36 3.13
CA PRO A 108 22.45 11.63 4.57
C PRO A 108 21.41 12.65 5.03
N THR A 109 20.72 13.32 4.10
CA THR A 109 19.59 14.19 4.48
C THR A 109 18.41 13.35 4.93
N ILE A 110 18.15 12.23 4.24
CA ILE A 110 17.05 11.33 4.52
C ILE A 110 17.50 10.17 5.41
N ASN A 111 18.55 9.48 5.04
CA ASN A 111 19.03 8.27 5.71
C ASN A 111 19.97 8.60 6.87
N THR A 112 19.98 7.75 7.87
CA THR A 112 20.82 7.86 9.09
C THR A 112 21.49 6.53 9.42
N ALA A 113 22.20 6.44 10.54
CA ALA A 113 22.68 5.15 11.05
C ALA A 113 21.57 4.32 11.74
N ARG A 114 20.31 4.73 11.59
CA ARG A 114 19.11 4.06 12.08
C ARG A 114 18.31 3.51 10.92
N ASN A 115 17.11 2.99 11.18
CA ASN A 115 16.25 2.48 10.13
C ASN A 115 15.37 3.59 9.56
N GLU A 116 15.34 3.66 8.25
CA GLU A 116 14.38 4.42 7.46
C GLU A 116 13.56 3.44 6.61
N ALA A 117 12.23 3.54 6.67
CA ALA A 117 11.34 2.57 6.06
C ALA A 117 10.03 3.21 5.56
N GLY A 118 9.31 2.47 4.71
CA GLY A 118 7.98 2.85 4.25
C GLY A 118 7.92 4.21 3.56
N PRO A 119 8.69 4.44 2.47
CA PRO A 119 8.58 5.69 1.73
C PRO A 119 7.18 5.83 1.13
N ALA A 120 6.62 7.04 1.14
CA ALA A 120 5.35 7.36 0.50
C ALA A 120 5.39 8.76 -0.10
N LEU A 121 5.08 8.86 -1.39
CA LEU A 121 5.13 10.11 -2.13
C LEU A 121 3.74 10.74 -2.22
N SER A 122 3.68 12.08 -2.19
CA SER A 122 2.50 12.78 -2.70
C SER A 122 2.40 12.64 -4.22
N PRO A 123 1.18 12.63 -4.82
CA PRO A 123 1.02 12.49 -6.27
C PRO A 123 1.67 13.60 -7.11
N ASP A 124 1.95 14.75 -6.53
CA ASP A 124 2.68 15.85 -7.18
C ASP A 124 4.21 15.73 -7.00
N GLY A 125 4.68 14.74 -6.22
CA GLY A 125 6.08 14.44 -6.01
C GLY A 125 6.84 15.41 -5.10
N HIS A 126 6.17 16.32 -4.41
CA HIS A 126 6.83 17.30 -3.55
C HIS A 126 7.01 16.86 -2.10
N LEU A 127 6.24 15.85 -1.65
CA LEU A 127 6.28 15.34 -0.28
C LEU A 127 6.78 13.89 -0.27
N LEU A 128 7.66 13.59 0.69
CA LEU A 128 8.09 12.23 1.04
C LEU A 128 7.79 12.01 2.52
N PHE A 129 6.83 11.14 2.79
CA PHE A 129 6.61 10.59 4.12
C PHE A 129 7.40 9.30 4.26
N PHE A 130 7.92 9.03 5.43
CA PHE A 130 8.58 7.78 5.75
C PHE A 130 8.61 7.57 7.27
N SER A 131 8.85 6.35 7.70
CA SER A 131 9.01 6.01 9.11
C SER A 131 10.48 5.86 9.48
N SER A 132 10.86 6.27 10.70
CA SER A 132 12.23 6.13 11.19
C SER A 132 12.28 6.01 12.71
N ASP A 133 13.22 5.20 13.21
CA ASP A 133 13.52 5.06 14.64
C ASP A 133 14.65 6.01 15.12
N ARG A 134 14.99 7.04 14.30
CA ARG A 134 16.11 7.98 14.57
C ARG A 134 16.01 8.76 15.88
N ALA A 135 14.81 9.06 16.34
CA ALA A 135 14.57 9.82 17.57
C ALA A 135 14.22 8.94 18.77
N THR A 136 14.07 7.64 18.59
CA THR A 136 13.66 6.72 19.64
C THR A 136 14.83 5.93 20.20
N THR A 137 14.68 5.40 21.41
CA THR A 137 15.71 4.55 22.03
C THR A 137 15.47 3.06 21.81
N GLY A 138 14.53 2.69 20.96
CA GLY A 138 14.12 1.31 20.71
C GLY A 138 13.88 1.04 19.23
N ILE A 139 12.95 0.14 18.97
CA ILE A 139 12.49 -0.24 17.62
C ILE A 139 11.23 0.52 17.20
N LEU A 140 10.77 1.48 18.02
CA LEU A 140 9.59 2.29 17.71
C LEU A 140 9.94 3.27 16.59
N HIS A 141 9.09 3.34 15.60
CA HIS A 141 9.21 4.32 14.53
C HIS A 141 8.21 5.45 14.74
N ASP A 142 8.64 6.64 14.33
CA ASP A 142 7.80 7.80 14.10
C ASP A 142 7.72 8.09 12.59
N ILE A 143 6.66 8.76 12.16
CA ILE A 143 6.52 9.20 10.77
C ILE A 143 7.12 10.58 10.62
N TYR A 144 7.96 10.73 9.60
CA TYR A 144 8.64 11.95 9.20
C TYR A 144 8.13 12.43 7.84
N LEU A 145 8.22 13.73 7.62
CA LEU A 145 7.93 14.38 6.36
C LEU A 145 9.14 15.18 5.88
N SER A 146 9.60 14.91 4.67
CA SER A 146 10.54 15.70 3.91
C SER A 146 9.86 16.34 2.70
N ARG A 147 10.42 17.45 2.23
CA ARG A 147 9.89 18.21 1.09
C ARG A 147 10.99 18.50 0.07
N ARG A 148 10.64 18.53 -1.20
CA ARG A 148 11.53 18.95 -2.28
C ARG A 148 10.87 19.98 -3.20
N ALA A 149 11.68 20.86 -3.79
CA ALA A 149 11.19 21.92 -4.68
C ALA A 149 10.95 21.42 -6.12
N ASP A 150 11.83 20.54 -6.62
CA ASP A 150 11.73 19.95 -7.96
C ASP A 150 11.29 18.48 -7.83
N PRO A 151 10.08 18.11 -8.30
CA PRO A 151 9.61 16.73 -8.24
C PRO A 151 10.39 15.75 -9.13
N ASN A 152 11.23 16.25 -10.04
CA ASN A 152 12.10 15.43 -10.88
C ASN A 152 13.50 15.19 -10.27
N ASP A 153 13.84 15.87 -9.18
CA ASP A 153 15.08 15.65 -8.45
C ASP A 153 14.87 14.69 -7.29
N ASP A 154 15.05 13.39 -7.52
CA ASP A 154 14.84 12.36 -6.49
C ASP A 154 15.83 12.42 -5.33
N LEU A 155 16.88 13.21 -5.42
CA LEU A 155 17.85 13.43 -4.35
C LEU A 155 17.73 14.83 -3.71
N GLY A 156 16.86 15.69 -4.23
CA GLY A 156 16.64 17.06 -3.77
C GLY A 156 15.80 17.21 -2.49
N TRP A 157 15.73 16.17 -1.67
CA TRP A 157 14.96 16.17 -0.43
C TRP A 157 15.59 17.07 0.64
N GLY A 158 14.76 17.90 1.25
CA GLY A 158 15.15 18.72 2.40
C GLY A 158 15.18 17.93 3.71
N PRO A 159 15.67 18.57 4.80
CA PRO A 159 15.69 17.95 6.12
C PRO A 159 14.30 17.49 6.56
N PRO A 160 14.12 16.22 6.98
CA PRO A 160 12.83 15.72 7.43
C PRO A 160 12.49 16.25 8.83
N ALA A 161 11.19 16.49 9.05
CA ALA A 161 10.65 16.81 10.36
C ALA A 161 9.68 15.69 10.82
N PRO A 162 9.67 15.31 12.11
CA PRO A 162 8.67 14.38 12.62
C PRO A 162 7.29 15.01 12.55
N LEU A 163 6.26 14.21 12.27
CA LEU A 163 4.88 14.67 12.39
C LEU A 163 4.51 14.91 13.86
N GLY A 164 3.50 15.74 14.07
CA GLY A 164 3.02 16.10 15.41
C GLY A 164 2.27 14.97 16.12
N PRO A 165 1.79 15.23 17.36
CA PRO A 165 1.14 14.24 18.22
C PRO A 165 -0.22 13.75 17.72
N ASP A 166 -0.77 14.36 16.70
CA ASP A 166 -1.96 13.86 16.02
C ASP A 166 -1.69 12.53 15.30
N VAL A 167 -0.43 12.32 14.88
CA VAL A 167 0.06 11.12 14.18
C VAL A 167 1.03 10.35 15.06
N ASN A 168 2.17 10.94 15.44
CA ASN A 168 3.18 10.26 16.26
C ASN A 168 2.78 10.27 17.74
N THR A 169 2.84 9.12 18.39
CA THR A 169 2.48 8.93 19.80
C THR A 169 3.62 8.21 20.55
N ALA A 170 3.33 7.63 21.68
CA ALA A 170 4.29 6.77 22.39
C ALA A 170 4.29 5.32 21.87
N LEU A 171 3.51 5.04 20.83
CA LEU A 171 3.43 3.73 20.17
C LEU A 171 4.33 3.69 18.93
N HIS A 172 4.22 2.62 18.19
CA HIS A 172 4.91 2.44 16.91
C HIS A 172 3.99 2.92 15.78
N GLU A 173 4.38 3.96 15.08
CA GLU A 173 3.70 4.49 13.90
C GLU A 173 4.59 4.30 12.67
N ALA A 174 4.10 3.55 11.67
CA ALA A 174 4.88 3.29 10.47
C ALA A 174 4.03 2.96 9.22
N GLY A 175 4.70 2.74 8.09
CA GLY A 175 4.07 2.45 6.81
C GLY A 175 3.12 3.54 6.33
N PRO A 176 3.57 4.82 6.26
CA PRO A 176 2.73 5.89 5.77
C PRO A 176 2.33 5.67 4.32
N PHE A 177 1.14 6.13 3.96
CA PHE A 177 0.65 6.23 2.59
C PHE A 177 -0.17 7.52 2.43
N TYR A 178 0.25 8.39 1.52
CA TYR A 178 -0.46 9.63 1.22
C TYR A 178 -1.50 9.39 0.12
N SER A 179 -2.76 9.54 0.46
CA SER A 179 -3.89 9.43 -0.48
C SER A 179 -4.50 10.79 -0.72
N GLN A 180 -4.61 11.20 -1.98
CA GLN A 180 -5.37 12.38 -2.38
C GLN A 180 -6.53 11.96 -3.26
N SER A 181 -7.74 12.29 -2.83
CA SER A 181 -8.95 11.98 -3.57
C SER A 181 -9.06 12.84 -4.84
N ALA A 182 -9.24 12.19 -5.97
CA ALA A 182 -9.55 12.87 -7.23
C ALA A 182 -10.99 13.41 -7.26
N GLU A 183 -11.87 12.93 -6.36
CA GLU A 183 -13.30 13.30 -6.34
C GLU A 183 -13.52 14.69 -5.72
N ASP A 184 -12.86 14.97 -4.58
CA ASP A 184 -13.07 16.22 -3.83
C ASP A 184 -11.76 16.93 -3.42
N GLY A 185 -10.61 16.37 -3.77
CA GLY A 185 -9.29 16.91 -3.47
C GLY A 185 -8.87 16.77 -2.01
N SER A 186 -9.66 16.10 -1.16
CA SER A 186 -9.28 15.80 0.22
C SER A 186 -8.05 14.90 0.24
N ALA A 187 -7.18 15.08 1.24
CA ALA A 187 -6.00 14.28 1.40
C ALA A 187 -5.96 13.62 2.78
N ASN A 188 -5.53 12.38 2.82
CA ASN A 188 -5.39 11.59 4.04
C ASN A 188 -4.02 10.92 4.05
N LEU A 189 -3.39 10.93 5.21
CA LEU A 189 -2.22 10.11 5.50
C LEU A 189 -2.71 8.87 6.23
N TYR A 190 -2.62 7.71 5.58
CA TYR A 190 -2.83 6.41 6.20
C TYR A 190 -1.52 5.91 6.78
N PHE A 191 -1.58 5.14 7.85
CA PHE A 191 -0.44 4.49 8.47
C PHE A 191 -0.94 3.40 9.42
N TYR A 192 -0.05 2.55 9.88
CA TYR A 192 -0.41 1.64 10.97
C TYR A 192 0.18 2.11 12.30
N ARG A 193 -0.53 1.80 13.38
CA ARG A 193 -0.13 2.08 14.75
C ARG A 193 -0.35 0.84 15.60
N GLY A 194 0.56 0.55 16.52
CA GLY A 194 0.40 -0.55 17.44
C GLY A 194 1.52 -0.72 18.44
N SER A 195 1.66 -1.95 18.95
CA SER A 195 2.71 -2.30 19.90
C SER A 195 4.10 -2.30 19.24
N ASP A 196 5.11 -2.12 20.05
CA ASP A 196 6.53 -2.06 19.68
C ASP A 196 7.05 -3.33 18.98
N ASN A 197 6.39 -4.48 19.18
CA ASN A 197 6.76 -5.73 18.55
C ASN A 197 6.00 -6.03 17.25
N GLY A 198 5.13 -5.11 16.78
CA GLY A 198 4.32 -5.30 15.57
C GLY A 198 3.29 -6.42 15.63
N ALA A 199 3.11 -7.07 16.80
CA ALA A 199 2.20 -8.21 16.93
C ALA A 199 0.72 -7.84 16.82
N THR A 200 0.40 -6.59 17.13
CA THR A 200 -0.95 -6.03 17.04
C THR A 200 -0.85 -4.61 16.53
N THR A 201 -1.06 -4.42 15.26
CA THR A 201 -1.13 -3.10 14.63
C THR A 201 -2.47 -2.96 13.95
N ASP A 202 -2.99 -1.75 13.92
CA ASP A 202 -4.22 -1.39 13.24
C ASP A 202 -3.97 -0.22 12.28
N ILE A 203 -4.80 -0.10 11.27
CA ILE A 203 -4.72 0.97 10.28
C ILE A 203 -5.43 2.21 10.80
N TYR A 204 -4.73 3.34 10.75
CA TYR A 204 -5.24 4.67 11.08
C TYR A 204 -5.13 5.59 9.86
N TYR A 205 -5.89 6.68 9.87
CA TYR A 205 -5.68 7.79 8.96
C TYR A 205 -5.81 9.13 9.69
N ALA A 206 -5.09 10.13 9.22
CA ALA A 206 -5.25 11.52 9.60
C ALA A 206 -5.53 12.35 8.35
N GLY A 207 -6.50 13.27 8.42
CA GLY A 207 -6.66 14.27 7.37
C GLY A 207 -5.43 15.16 7.30
N VAL A 208 -4.96 15.48 6.09
CA VAL A 208 -3.80 16.34 5.88
C VAL A 208 -4.07 17.39 4.81
N THR A 209 -3.36 18.51 4.90
CA THR A 209 -3.33 19.50 3.83
C THR A 209 -2.48 19.03 2.65
N ARG A 210 -2.50 19.76 1.54
CA ARG A 210 -1.60 19.49 0.40
C ARG A 210 -0.11 19.62 0.77
N ASP A 211 0.20 20.43 1.77
CA ASP A 211 1.58 20.59 2.26
C ASP A 211 1.95 19.55 3.32
N GLY A 212 1.05 18.58 3.60
CA GLY A 212 1.29 17.49 4.54
C GLY A 212 1.10 17.83 6.01
N GLU A 213 0.53 19.00 6.35
CA GLU A 213 0.20 19.35 7.73
C GLU A 213 -1.07 18.61 8.18
N THR A 214 -1.06 18.07 9.39
CA THR A 214 -2.21 17.35 9.95
C THR A 214 -3.37 18.31 10.27
N LEU A 215 -4.60 17.88 9.99
CA LEU A 215 -5.84 18.62 10.23
C LEU A 215 -6.53 18.22 11.55
N GLY A 216 -5.98 17.24 12.26
CA GLY A 216 -6.49 16.75 13.53
C GLY A 216 -6.00 15.32 13.82
N PRO A 217 -6.38 14.77 14.99
CA PRO A 217 -5.87 13.49 15.44
C PRO A 217 -6.26 12.34 14.50
N ALA A 218 -5.37 11.34 14.43
CA ALA A 218 -5.60 10.16 13.62
C ALA A 218 -6.78 9.34 14.15
N VAL A 219 -7.53 8.76 13.20
CA VAL A 219 -8.73 7.96 13.43
C VAL A 219 -8.47 6.52 13.00
N LEU A 220 -8.89 5.57 13.84
CA LEU A 220 -8.85 4.13 13.53
C LEU A 220 -9.79 3.81 12.35
N VAL A 221 -9.31 3.03 11.38
CA VAL A 221 -10.14 2.47 10.30
C VAL A 221 -10.69 1.12 10.76
N SER A 222 -11.73 1.17 11.59
CA SER A 222 -12.27 -0.02 12.29
C SER A 222 -12.75 -1.12 11.35
N GLU A 223 -13.19 -0.77 10.14
CA GLU A 223 -13.66 -1.72 9.12
C GLU A 223 -12.54 -2.61 8.57
N LEU A 224 -11.31 -2.13 8.67
CA LEU A 224 -10.14 -2.87 8.20
C LEU A 224 -9.41 -3.63 9.31
N SER A 225 -9.72 -3.34 10.56
CA SER A 225 -9.06 -3.97 11.72
C SER A 225 -9.55 -5.40 11.96
N TYR A 226 -8.61 -6.30 12.29
CA TYR A 226 -8.91 -7.67 12.69
C TYR A 226 -8.37 -7.94 14.10
N PRO A 227 -9.23 -8.29 15.08
CA PRO A 227 -8.83 -8.40 16.47
C PRO A 227 -7.66 -9.37 16.71
N GLY A 228 -6.60 -8.87 17.38
CA GLY A 228 -5.45 -9.67 17.79
C GLY A 228 -4.50 -10.09 16.66
N ARG A 229 -4.60 -9.46 15.50
CA ARG A 229 -3.71 -9.67 14.36
C ARG A 229 -3.25 -8.34 13.79
N PRO A 230 -2.02 -8.27 13.26
CA PRO A 230 -1.54 -7.04 12.64
C PRO A 230 -2.21 -6.77 11.30
N ASP A 231 -2.64 -5.53 11.12
CA ASP A 231 -3.08 -4.93 9.87
C ASP A 231 -2.19 -3.71 9.58
N GLY A 232 -1.78 -3.50 8.33
CA GLY A 232 -0.91 -2.35 8.01
C GLY A 232 -0.56 -2.22 6.53
N PHE A 233 0.35 -1.31 6.22
CA PHE A 233 0.85 -1.02 4.88
C PHE A 233 -0.26 -0.96 3.84
N VAL A 234 -0.89 0.17 3.76
CA VAL A 234 -2.00 0.40 2.84
C VAL A 234 -1.54 1.05 1.55
N THR A 235 -2.29 0.82 0.49
CA THR A 235 -2.30 1.63 -0.72
C THR A 235 -3.74 1.88 -1.13
N VAL A 236 -4.04 3.10 -1.58
CA VAL A 236 -5.39 3.51 -1.97
C VAL A 236 -5.37 3.96 -3.41
N ARG A 237 -6.25 3.38 -4.24
CA ARG A 237 -6.38 3.81 -5.64
C ARG A 237 -6.73 5.31 -5.72
N ALA A 238 -6.24 6.01 -6.76
CA ALA A 238 -6.36 7.45 -6.88
C ALA A 238 -7.79 8.01 -6.82
N ASP A 239 -8.81 7.21 -7.14
CA ASP A 239 -10.22 7.58 -6.98
C ASP A 239 -10.72 7.46 -5.52
N GLY A 240 -9.87 6.97 -4.60
CA GLY A 240 -10.20 6.77 -3.20
C GLY A 240 -11.19 5.65 -2.92
N LYS A 241 -11.49 4.75 -3.89
CA LYS A 241 -12.60 3.77 -3.78
C LYS A 241 -12.15 2.32 -3.59
N GLU A 242 -10.86 2.06 -3.67
CA GLU A 242 -10.26 0.76 -3.43
C GLU A 242 -9.03 0.94 -2.53
N ILE A 243 -8.90 0.11 -1.52
CA ILE A 243 -7.75 0.05 -0.61
C ILE A 243 -7.23 -1.38 -0.57
N LEU A 244 -5.92 -1.54 -0.76
CA LEU A 244 -5.22 -2.77 -0.50
C LEU A 244 -4.36 -2.59 0.74
N PHE A 245 -4.20 -3.65 1.51
CA PHE A 245 -3.38 -3.65 2.72
C PHE A 245 -2.93 -5.07 3.08
N ASN A 246 -1.87 -5.21 3.86
CA ASN A 246 -1.53 -6.51 4.38
C ASN A 246 -2.20 -6.77 5.73
N SER A 247 -2.56 -8.02 5.96
CA SER A 247 -3.16 -8.48 7.21
C SER A 247 -2.68 -9.87 7.61
N GLY A 248 -2.46 -10.04 8.90
CA GLY A 248 -2.17 -11.34 9.50
C GLY A 248 -3.42 -12.15 9.88
N ARG A 249 -4.61 -11.77 9.41
CA ARG A 249 -5.84 -12.53 9.64
C ARG A 249 -5.77 -13.90 8.96
N PRO A 250 -6.26 -14.97 9.59
CA PRO A 250 -6.12 -16.31 9.05
C PRO A 250 -6.95 -16.51 7.79
N VAL A 251 -6.38 -17.23 6.81
CA VAL A 251 -7.08 -17.75 5.63
C VAL A 251 -7.02 -19.27 5.70
N ASP A 252 -8.18 -19.93 5.72
CA ASP A 252 -8.30 -21.41 5.79
C ASP A 252 -7.45 -22.05 6.92
N GLY A 253 -7.27 -21.30 8.02
CA GLY A 253 -6.48 -21.75 9.17
C GLY A 253 -4.97 -21.56 9.02
N VAL A 254 -4.48 -21.01 7.92
CA VAL A 254 -3.08 -20.63 7.72
C VAL A 254 -2.87 -19.22 8.27
N ASN A 255 -1.88 -19.06 9.14
CA ASN A 255 -1.48 -17.78 9.70
C ASN A 255 -0.29 -17.23 8.90
N ALA A 256 -0.55 -16.71 7.73
CA ALA A 256 0.41 -15.96 6.93
C ALA A 256 -0.07 -14.52 6.77
N PHE A 257 0.85 -13.64 6.39
CA PHE A 257 0.42 -12.33 5.92
C PHE A 257 0.00 -12.44 4.46
N ASP A 258 -1.16 -11.91 4.17
CA ASP A 258 -1.71 -11.81 2.83
C ASP A 258 -2.08 -10.36 2.52
N ILE A 259 -2.21 -10.06 1.24
CA ILE A 259 -2.78 -8.80 0.75
C ILE A 259 -4.30 -8.94 0.69
N TRP A 260 -4.99 -7.99 1.30
CA TRP A 260 -6.44 -7.90 1.35
C TRP A 260 -6.91 -6.65 0.64
N VAL A 261 -8.15 -6.67 0.17
CA VAL A 261 -8.77 -5.56 -0.54
C VAL A 261 -10.12 -5.22 0.08
N ALA A 262 -10.41 -3.92 0.20
CA ALA A 262 -11.73 -3.41 0.51
C ALA A 262 -12.11 -2.29 -0.47
N THR A 263 -13.40 -2.09 -0.66
CA THR A 263 -13.92 -1.08 -1.60
C THR A 263 -14.99 -0.22 -0.94
N ARG A 264 -15.24 0.95 -1.52
CA ARG A 264 -16.36 1.84 -1.15
C ARG A 264 -16.94 2.52 -2.40
N ARG A 265 -18.17 3.00 -2.32
CA ARG A 265 -18.85 3.63 -3.47
C ARG A 265 -18.37 5.06 -3.73
N ASN A 266 -18.12 5.79 -2.66
CA ASN A 266 -17.58 7.15 -2.69
C ASN A 266 -16.63 7.35 -1.52
N VAL A 267 -15.86 8.43 -1.53
CA VAL A 267 -14.77 8.67 -0.56
C VAL A 267 -15.23 8.92 0.88
N HIS A 268 -16.52 9.17 1.08
CA HIS A 268 -17.10 9.41 2.42
C HIS A 268 -17.83 8.17 2.98
N ASP A 269 -17.99 7.12 2.17
CA ASP A 269 -18.60 5.88 2.65
C ASP A 269 -17.56 5.04 3.46
N PRO A 270 -18.03 4.24 4.41
CA PRO A 270 -17.18 3.26 5.07
C PRO A 270 -16.66 2.22 4.06
N TRP A 271 -15.52 1.62 4.39
CA TRP A 271 -14.97 0.52 3.62
C TRP A 271 -15.85 -0.73 3.75
N SER A 272 -15.96 -1.51 2.69
CA SER A 272 -16.58 -2.84 2.74
C SER A 272 -15.80 -3.77 3.68
N ALA A 273 -16.39 -4.89 4.06
CA ALA A 273 -15.64 -5.97 4.68
C ALA A 273 -14.47 -6.37 3.76
N PRO A 274 -13.23 -6.53 4.29
CA PRO A 274 -12.08 -6.94 3.51
C PRO A 274 -12.23 -8.35 2.92
N VAL A 275 -11.69 -8.52 1.72
CA VAL A 275 -11.63 -9.80 1.00
C VAL A 275 -10.16 -10.12 0.71
N ASN A 276 -9.75 -11.38 0.92
CA ASN A 276 -8.41 -11.82 0.53
C ASN A 276 -8.22 -11.68 -0.98
N LEU A 277 -7.09 -11.13 -1.42
CA LEU A 277 -6.85 -10.90 -2.85
C LEU A 277 -6.72 -12.21 -3.63
N GLY A 278 -6.27 -13.26 -2.97
CA GLY A 278 -6.17 -14.60 -3.54
C GLY A 278 -5.05 -14.74 -4.58
N PRO A 279 -4.93 -15.92 -5.18
CA PRO A 279 -3.97 -16.17 -6.24
C PRO A 279 -4.34 -15.36 -7.52
N PRO A 280 -3.33 -14.98 -8.34
CA PRO A 280 -1.92 -15.40 -8.23
C PRO A 280 -1.06 -14.50 -7.31
N VAL A 281 -1.61 -13.42 -6.76
CA VAL A 281 -0.87 -12.51 -5.89
C VAL A 281 -0.55 -13.17 -4.56
N ASN A 282 -1.57 -13.57 -3.80
CA ASN A 282 -1.37 -14.31 -2.56
C ASN A 282 -1.12 -15.79 -2.84
N THR A 283 -0.18 -16.37 -2.11
CA THR A 283 0.24 -17.77 -2.25
C THR A 283 0.23 -18.48 -0.88
N GLY A 284 0.90 -19.61 -0.76
CA GLY A 284 1.14 -20.28 0.53
C GLY A 284 2.27 -19.64 1.36
N PHE A 285 2.86 -18.55 0.88
CA PHE A 285 3.91 -17.78 1.55
C PHE A 285 3.34 -16.47 2.04
N ALA A 286 4.20 -15.60 2.56
CA ALA A 286 3.78 -14.30 3.04
C ALA A 286 3.97 -13.23 1.96
N GLU A 287 2.91 -12.49 1.66
CA GLU A 287 2.89 -11.35 0.76
C GLU A 287 2.50 -10.08 1.54
N PHE A 288 3.29 -9.01 1.39
CA PHE A 288 3.14 -7.78 2.19
C PHE A 288 3.29 -6.51 1.35
N GLN A 289 3.04 -5.38 2.02
CA GLN A 289 3.46 -4.03 1.62
C GLN A 289 3.05 -3.73 0.17
N PRO A 290 1.76 -3.80 -0.13
CA PRO A 290 1.27 -3.48 -1.46
C PRO A 290 1.48 -2.00 -1.78
N ASP A 291 1.86 -1.70 -3.02
CA ASP A 291 1.80 -0.36 -3.61
C ASP A 291 1.11 -0.42 -4.96
N LEU A 292 0.09 0.40 -5.15
CA LEU A 292 -0.72 0.44 -6.34
C LEU A 292 -0.35 1.66 -7.17
N SER A 293 -0.05 1.46 -8.45
CA SER A 293 0.17 2.58 -9.38
C SER A 293 -1.01 3.55 -9.35
N HIS A 294 -0.75 4.80 -9.69
CA HIS A 294 -1.78 5.84 -9.65
C HIS A 294 -3.00 5.53 -10.51
N ASP A 295 -2.82 4.85 -11.63
CA ASP A 295 -3.91 4.39 -12.51
C ASP A 295 -4.59 3.10 -12.03
N GLY A 296 -4.04 2.46 -11.00
CA GLY A 296 -4.55 1.25 -10.38
C GLY A 296 -4.31 -0.03 -11.19
N ARG A 297 -3.41 -0.01 -12.16
CA ARG A 297 -3.16 -1.16 -13.06
C ARG A 297 -1.96 -2.00 -12.65
N THR A 298 -1.00 -1.43 -11.97
CA THR A 298 0.22 -2.09 -11.50
C THR A 298 0.19 -2.22 -9.99
N LEU A 299 0.41 -3.40 -9.47
CA LEU A 299 0.59 -3.70 -8.06
C LEU A 299 2.03 -4.14 -7.83
N LEU A 300 2.75 -3.38 -7.02
CA LEU A 300 3.98 -3.82 -6.41
C LEU A 300 3.70 -4.39 -5.04
N PHE A 301 4.44 -5.39 -4.65
CA PHE A 301 4.36 -5.98 -3.32
C PHE A 301 5.65 -6.73 -3.00
N ILE A 302 5.85 -7.10 -1.76
CA ILE A 302 6.98 -7.94 -1.40
C ILE A 302 6.53 -9.37 -1.08
N ALA A 303 7.41 -10.31 -1.37
CA ALA A 303 7.24 -11.68 -0.93
C ALA A 303 8.54 -12.24 -0.37
N GLY A 304 8.42 -13.14 0.61
CA GLY A 304 9.55 -13.79 1.23
C GLY A 304 10.25 -14.81 0.33
N ALA A 305 11.42 -15.26 0.76
CA ALA A 305 12.28 -16.20 0.03
C ALA A 305 11.58 -17.50 -0.42
N GLY A 306 10.47 -17.89 0.20
CA GLY A 306 9.67 -19.06 -0.19
C GLY A 306 9.05 -18.95 -1.58
N ARG A 307 8.80 -17.72 -2.07
CA ARG A 307 8.30 -17.48 -3.44
C ARG A 307 9.42 -17.54 -4.49
N GLY A 308 10.67 -17.55 -4.07
CA GLY A 308 11.85 -17.38 -4.90
C GLY A 308 12.38 -15.95 -4.81
N GLY A 309 13.40 -15.63 -5.57
CA GLY A 309 14.01 -14.30 -5.57
C GLY A 309 15.51 -14.33 -5.29
N LEU A 310 16.09 -13.16 -5.02
CA LEU A 310 17.53 -12.97 -4.83
C LEU A 310 17.92 -12.83 -3.35
N GLY A 311 17.02 -12.24 -2.55
CA GLY A 311 17.25 -11.88 -1.14
C GLY A 311 16.31 -12.57 -0.15
N GLY A 312 16.13 -11.94 1.01
CA GLY A 312 15.20 -12.41 2.04
C GLY A 312 13.75 -12.05 1.72
N PHE A 313 13.52 -10.78 1.41
CA PHE A 313 12.29 -10.24 0.82
C PHE A 313 12.65 -9.48 -0.44
N ASP A 314 11.91 -9.72 -1.49
CA ASP A 314 12.09 -9.11 -2.80
C ASP A 314 10.79 -8.46 -3.28
N ILE A 315 10.93 -7.45 -4.13
CA ILE A 315 9.82 -6.74 -4.76
C ILE A 315 9.32 -7.52 -5.98
N TRP A 316 8.02 -7.72 -6.04
CA TRP A 316 7.30 -8.36 -7.14
C TRP A 316 6.30 -7.40 -7.75
N MET A 317 5.97 -7.61 -9.00
CA MET A 317 5.02 -6.81 -9.76
C MET A 317 3.95 -7.69 -10.39
N SER A 318 2.69 -7.29 -10.26
CA SER A 318 1.56 -7.86 -11.00
C SER A 318 0.79 -6.73 -11.68
N THR A 319 0.19 -7.01 -12.82
CA THR A 319 -0.63 -6.04 -13.55
C THR A 319 -2.05 -6.53 -13.71
N ARG A 320 -2.98 -5.59 -13.88
CA ARG A 320 -4.36 -5.91 -14.21
C ARG A 320 -4.91 -5.03 -15.32
N THR A 321 -5.86 -5.58 -16.08
CA THR A 321 -6.67 -4.80 -17.02
C THR A 321 -7.89 -4.26 -16.28
N VAL A 322 -8.09 -2.95 -16.32
CA VAL A 322 -9.30 -2.33 -15.77
C VAL A 322 -10.43 -2.58 -16.76
N ASN A 323 -11.23 -3.61 -16.47
CA ASN A 323 -12.46 -4.01 -17.15
C ASN A 323 -12.76 -3.43 -18.54
N GLY A 324 -12.49 -4.20 -19.57
CA GLY A 324 -13.34 -4.31 -20.77
C GLY A 324 -13.65 -3.06 -21.58
N LYS A 325 -12.97 -1.96 -21.36
CA LYS A 325 -12.91 -0.83 -22.28
C LYS A 325 -11.44 -0.56 -22.58
N GLU A 326 -10.97 -1.17 -23.67
CA GLU A 326 -9.93 -0.53 -24.45
C GLU A 326 -10.45 0.87 -24.76
N GLU A 327 -9.85 1.90 -24.19
CA GLU A 327 -10.05 3.25 -24.67
C GLU A 327 -9.36 3.37 -26.01
N PRO A 328 -10.01 4.02 -27.00
CA PRO A 328 -9.54 4.12 -28.37
C PRO A 328 -8.30 4.97 -28.51
#